data_72709cc312eda049e928c4bc98aaacc5
#
_entry.id   72709cc312eda049e928c4bc98aaacc5
#
_cell.length_a   1.000
_cell.length_b   1.000
_cell.length_c   1.000
_cell.angle_alpha   90.00
_cell.angle_beta   90.00
_cell.angle_gamma   90.00
#
_symmetry.space_group_name_H-M   'P 1'
#
loop_
_entity.id
_entity.type
_entity.pdbx_description
1 polymer ?
#
loop_
_entity_poly.entity_id
_entity_poly.type
_entity_poly.pdbx_seq_one_letter_code
_entity_poly.pdbx_strand_id
1 'polypeptide(L)'
;MFIVFAPTEVSISPPNAAAVGDNLILRGTVTDNLPNGVLANHSLEIFIDGVLIGITTSDENGDWNLNWMVSEFLDVGTHLVTVKAPQQGYYREGTSEVNLTIAYHSGISLQVDSSIVTRGGQWNFTGRLYDADSDGLPGLDNREVIIYLDGQEIGRTITLENGFYSFNHELGYSIDRGEHEILVEFIGETYYLPIEYNMSVYARSDINIEILWISETIIRSDVEHPIKIEGRILEIGGGGSVLQDMVLTLHWLSNGPENANLQWDEATGHFRIESNAHYPMPPGPIDLEIRVESDSSRYLNGGSEDLSVSIMVPVNFKFTPDKIKLGKD
;
A
#
# COMPACT_ATOMS: atom_id res chain seq x y z
N MET A 1 57.40 -43.04 26.80
CA MET A 1 55.97 -42.60 26.82
C MET A 1 55.83 -41.71 25.63
N PHE A 2 54.94 -42.06 24.65
CA PHE A 2 54.67 -41.17 23.49
C PHE A 2 53.39 -40.40 23.85
N ILE A 3 53.42 -39.07 23.66
CA ILE A 3 52.25 -38.20 23.80
C ILE A 3 51.68 -38.01 22.42
N VAL A 4 50.40 -38.33 22.23
CA VAL A 4 49.68 -38.10 20.97
C VAL A 4 48.76 -36.89 21.17
N PHE A 5 48.84 -35.94 20.28
CA PHE A 5 47.96 -34.77 20.27
C PHE A 5 46.85 -34.96 19.20
N ALA A 6 45.61 -34.67 19.55
CA ALA A 6 44.51 -34.61 18.62
C ALA A 6 44.47 -33.24 17.91
N PRO A 7 44.08 -33.19 16.65
CA PRO A 7 43.86 -31.91 15.96
C PRO A 7 42.60 -31.21 16.54
N THR A 8 42.57 -29.89 16.47
CA THR A 8 41.43 -29.08 16.80
C THR A 8 40.90 -28.43 15.53
N GLU A 9 39.66 -28.63 15.22
CA GLU A 9 38.96 -27.95 14.14
C GLU A 9 38.05 -26.85 14.72
N VAL A 10 38.16 -25.65 14.18
CA VAL A 10 37.36 -24.49 14.54
C VAL A 10 36.56 -24.08 13.33
N SER A 11 35.27 -23.82 13.52
CA SER A 11 34.44 -23.17 12.53
C SER A 11 34.02 -21.79 13.02
N ILE A 12 33.79 -20.90 12.08
CA ILE A 12 33.11 -19.61 12.28
C ILE A 12 32.01 -19.49 11.23
N SER A 13 30.78 -19.22 11.67
CA SER A 13 29.69 -18.91 10.76
C SER A 13 29.95 -17.52 10.16
N PRO A 14 29.76 -17.33 8.84
CA PRO A 14 29.97 -16.02 8.22
C PRO A 14 29.09 -15.01 8.94
N PRO A 15 29.65 -13.94 9.51
CA PRO A 15 28.83 -12.86 10.07
C PRO A 15 28.15 -12.12 8.93
N ASN A 16 26.97 -11.58 9.20
CA ASN A 16 26.34 -10.61 8.31
C ASN A 16 27.21 -9.34 8.28
N ALA A 17 27.04 -8.49 7.25
CA ALA A 17 27.59 -7.14 7.30
C ALA A 17 27.02 -6.42 8.54
N ALA A 18 27.83 -5.56 9.14
CA ALA A 18 27.47 -4.79 10.33
C ALA A 18 27.95 -3.35 10.18
N ALA A 19 27.37 -2.43 10.92
CA ALA A 19 27.85 -1.05 11.00
C ALA A 19 28.57 -0.77 12.33
N VAL A 20 29.32 0.31 12.35
CA VAL A 20 29.94 0.82 13.56
C VAL A 20 28.88 1.08 14.63
N GLY A 21 29.14 0.60 15.85
CA GLY A 21 28.20 0.70 16.96
C GLY A 21 27.19 -0.43 17.05
N ASP A 22 27.07 -1.29 16.05
CA ASP A 22 26.20 -2.48 16.10
C ASP A 22 26.70 -3.52 17.10
N ASN A 23 25.76 -4.27 17.66
CA ASN A 23 26.09 -5.48 18.41
C ASN A 23 26.07 -6.69 17.47
N LEU A 24 27.26 -7.26 17.22
CA LEU A 24 27.44 -8.44 16.38
C LEU A 24 27.66 -9.67 17.24
N ILE A 25 27.00 -10.78 16.90
CA ILE A 25 27.22 -12.08 17.52
C ILE A 25 28.12 -12.92 16.57
N LEU A 26 29.35 -13.08 16.94
CA LEU A 26 30.28 -14.04 16.30
C LEU A 26 30.04 -15.42 16.92
N ARG A 27 29.91 -16.47 16.10
CA ARG A 27 29.59 -17.82 16.57
C ARG A 27 30.18 -18.90 15.65
N GLY A 28 30.31 -20.09 16.21
CA GLY A 28 30.78 -21.24 15.46
C GLY A 28 30.90 -22.46 16.37
N THR A 29 31.71 -23.44 15.95
CA THR A 29 31.94 -24.71 16.68
C THR A 29 33.42 -24.99 16.85
N VAL A 30 33.76 -25.81 17.84
CA VAL A 30 35.07 -26.38 18.02
C VAL A 30 35.01 -27.88 18.26
N THR A 31 35.75 -28.67 17.48
CA THR A 31 35.72 -30.16 17.50
C THR A 31 37.15 -30.73 17.37
N ASP A 32 37.32 -32.03 17.62
CA ASP A 32 38.59 -32.73 17.45
C ASP A 32 38.67 -33.59 16.19
N ASN A 33 37.79 -33.35 15.22
CA ASN A 33 37.73 -34.09 13.95
C ASN A 33 37.40 -35.60 14.07
N LEU A 34 36.96 -36.06 15.23
CA LEU A 34 36.48 -37.43 15.43
C LEU A 34 34.95 -37.49 15.29
N PRO A 35 34.34 -38.63 14.94
CA PRO A 35 32.88 -38.76 14.99
C PRO A 35 32.39 -38.47 16.41
N ASN A 36 31.60 -37.39 16.57
CA ASN A 36 31.12 -36.86 17.87
C ASN A 36 32.23 -36.27 18.76
N GLY A 37 33.35 -35.84 18.19
CA GLY A 37 34.48 -35.22 18.86
C GLY A 37 34.24 -33.77 19.26
N VAL A 38 33.26 -33.53 20.15
CA VAL A 38 32.92 -32.21 20.68
C VAL A 38 34.00 -31.77 21.69
N LEU A 39 34.49 -30.54 21.57
CA LEU A 39 35.41 -29.94 22.54
C LEU A 39 34.61 -28.94 23.44
N ALA A 40 34.14 -29.44 24.59
CA ALA A 40 33.48 -28.60 25.59
C ALA A 40 34.50 -27.85 26.46
N ASN A 41 34.12 -26.66 26.94
CA ASN A 41 34.94 -25.77 27.77
C ASN A 41 36.32 -25.46 27.15
N HIS A 42 36.44 -25.48 25.84
CA HIS A 42 37.63 -25.11 25.12
C HIS A 42 37.71 -23.59 24.96
N SER A 43 38.86 -22.99 25.30
CA SER A 43 39.05 -21.55 25.18
C SER A 43 39.24 -21.15 23.73
N LEU A 44 38.63 -20.03 23.31
CA LEU A 44 38.79 -19.45 21.98
C LEU A 44 39.10 -17.96 22.09
N GLU A 45 40.08 -17.54 21.29
CA GLU A 45 40.47 -16.14 21.13
C GLU A 45 40.01 -15.63 19.77
N ILE A 46 39.33 -14.50 19.75
CA ILE A 46 38.79 -13.90 18.53
C ILE A 46 39.48 -12.59 18.21
N PHE A 47 39.96 -12.46 16.98
CA PHE A 47 40.71 -11.32 16.48
C PHE A 47 40.02 -10.71 15.26
N ILE A 48 40.14 -9.40 15.10
CA ILE A 48 39.83 -8.67 13.86
C ILE A 48 41.12 -7.96 13.42
N ASP A 49 41.53 -8.23 12.19
CA ASP A 49 42.80 -7.72 11.60
C ASP A 49 44.02 -7.92 12.52
N GLY A 50 44.03 -9.05 13.23
CA GLY A 50 45.10 -9.41 14.16
C GLY A 50 44.97 -8.75 15.54
N VAL A 51 44.00 -7.93 15.81
CA VAL A 51 43.70 -7.32 17.13
C VAL A 51 42.74 -8.19 17.91
N LEU A 52 43.10 -8.60 19.14
CA LEU A 52 42.23 -9.39 20.01
C LEU A 52 41.02 -8.57 20.44
N ILE A 53 39.80 -9.04 20.10
CA ILE A 53 38.52 -8.40 20.45
C ILE A 53 37.77 -9.09 21.59
N GLY A 54 38.12 -10.36 21.87
CA GLY A 54 37.50 -11.07 22.97
C GLY A 54 37.98 -12.52 23.09
N ILE A 55 37.64 -13.11 24.24
CA ILE A 55 37.86 -14.51 24.56
C ILE A 55 36.54 -15.11 25.01
N THR A 56 36.26 -16.33 24.54
CA THR A 56 35.08 -17.10 24.93
C THR A 56 35.44 -18.57 25.18
N THR A 57 34.49 -19.36 25.60
CA THR A 57 34.61 -20.81 25.76
C THR A 57 33.46 -21.53 25.07
N SER A 58 33.73 -22.72 24.54
CA SER A 58 32.70 -23.57 23.98
C SER A 58 31.83 -24.21 25.07
N ASP A 59 30.54 -24.43 24.74
CA ASP A 59 29.59 -25.15 25.59
C ASP A 59 29.73 -26.68 25.49
N GLU A 60 28.76 -27.41 26.08
CA GLU A 60 28.72 -28.88 26.08
C GLU A 60 28.60 -29.48 24.66
N ASN A 61 28.14 -28.75 23.69
CA ASN A 61 27.96 -29.14 22.29
C ASN A 61 29.20 -28.73 21.41
N GLY A 62 30.15 -28.03 22.01
CA GLY A 62 31.25 -27.43 21.28
C GLY A 62 30.91 -26.12 20.58
N ASP A 63 29.69 -25.58 20.82
CA ASP A 63 29.28 -24.32 20.27
C ASP A 63 29.88 -23.15 21.05
N TRP A 64 30.31 -22.10 20.34
CA TRP A 64 30.84 -20.90 20.96
C TRP A 64 30.17 -19.65 20.37
N ASN A 65 30.09 -18.60 21.16
CA ASN A 65 29.65 -17.29 20.73
C ASN A 65 30.40 -16.18 21.47
N LEU A 66 30.51 -15.03 20.81
CA LEU A 66 31.02 -13.78 21.37
C LEU A 66 30.13 -12.64 20.95
N ASN A 67 29.53 -11.92 21.91
CA ASN A 67 28.87 -10.64 21.67
C ASN A 67 29.94 -9.55 21.63
N TRP A 68 30.02 -8.84 20.53
CA TRP A 68 31.00 -7.81 20.32
C TRP A 68 30.32 -6.56 19.70
N MET A 69 30.57 -5.38 20.30
CA MET A 69 30.15 -4.11 19.72
C MET A 69 31.19 -3.68 18.69
N VAL A 70 30.73 -3.44 17.46
CA VAL A 70 31.61 -2.97 16.36
C VAL A 70 32.24 -1.63 16.74
N SER A 71 33.56 -1.63 16.83
CA SER A 71 34.32 -0.47 17.32
C SER A 71 34.28 0.70 16.33
N GLU A 72 34.14 1.92 16.85
CA GLU A 72 34.27 3.17 16.08
C GLU A 72 35.65 3.39 15.44
N PHE A 73 36.65 2.57 15.84
CA PHE A 73 38.01 2.63 15.27
C PHE A 73 38.18 1.68 14.07
N LEU A 74 37.12 0.94 13.68
CA LEU A 74 37.15 0.15 12.47
C LEU A 74 36.68 0.98 11.30
N ASP A 75 37.47 1.06 10.27
CA ASP A 75 37.10 1.68 9.01
C ASP A 75 36.00 0.88 8.29
N VAL A 76 35.24 1.54 7.42
CA VAL A 76 34.30 0.84 6.52
C VAL A 76 35.11 0.05 5.49
N GLY A 77 34.76 -1.23 5.32
CA GLY A 77 35.48 -2.13 4.44
C GLY A 77 35.39 -3.59 4.85
N THR A 78 36.27 -4.40 4.27
CA THR A 78 36.38 -5.82 4.58
C THR A 78 37.48 -6.07 5.59
N HIS A 79 37.16 -6.70 6.69
CA HIS A 79 38.05 -7.05 7.80
C HIS A 79 38.16 -8.56 7.95
N LEU A 80 39.35 -9.04 8.35
CA LEU A 80 39.58 -10.45 8.57
C LEU A 80 39.28 -10.81 10.03
N VAL A 81 38.26 -11.62 10.25
CA VAL A 81 37.95 -12.23 11.56
C VAL A 81 38.73 -13.54 11.65
N THR A 82 39.60 -13.68 12.66
CA THR A 82 40.34 -14.90 12.94
C THR A 82 39.89 -15.43 14.31
N VAL A 83 39.55 -16.72 14.37
CA VAL A 83 39.25 -17.43 15.61
C VAL A 83 40.33 -18.46 15.85
N LYS A 84 40.96 -18.41 17.02
CA LYS A 84 41.96 -19.37 17.46
C LYS A 84 41.48 -20.16 18.65
N ALA A 85 41.57 -21.47 18.59
CA ALA A 85 41.53 -22.35 19.74
C ALA A 85 42.96 -22.68 20.14
N PRO A 86 43.51 -22.06 21.19
CA PRO A 86 44.86 -22.35 21.63
C PRO A 86 45.06 -23.81 22.03
N GLN A 87 46.30 -24.32 22.02
CA GLN A 87 46.59 -25.66 22.53
C GLN A 87 46.05 -25.80 23.96
N GLN A 88 45.21 -26.80 24.21
CA GLN A 88 44.63 -27.08 25.53
C GLN A 88 44.69 -28.60 25.84
N GLY A 89 45.44 -28.96 26.87
CA GLY A 89 45.61 -30.37 27.20
C GLY A 89 46.33 -31.13 26.07
N TYR A 90 45.64 -32.15 25.52
CA TYR A 90 46.15 -32.96 24.41
C TYR A 90 45.61 -32.51 23.03
N TYR A 91 44.95 -31.37 22.96
CA TYR A 91 44.44 -30.82 21.73
C TYR A 91 45.36 -29.75 21.20
N ARG A 92 45.69 -29.83 19.90
CA ARG A 92 46.55 -28.84 19.23
C ARG A 92 45.80 -27.54 18.99
N GLU A 93 46.53 -26.50 18.71
CA GLU A 93 45.95 -25.24 18.22
C GLU A 93 45.15 -25.48 16.93
N GLY A 94 43.95 -24.86 16.84
CA GLY A 94 43.09 -24.75 15.65
C GLY A 94 42.79 -23.31 15.32
N THR A 95 42.60 -23.02 14.04
CA THR A 95 42.31 -21.65 13.57
C THR A 95 41.30 -21.67 12.43
N SER A 96 40.41 -20.70 12.41
CA SER A 96 39.48 -20.44 11.30
C SER A 96 39.41 -18.95 10.99
N GLU A 97 39.17 -18.61 9.73
CA GLU A 97 39.14 -17.23 9.25
C GLU A 97 37.94 -17.00 8.36
N VAL A 98 37.34 -15.79 8.45
CA VAL A 98 36.23 -15.35 7.60
C VAL A 98 36.31 -13.83 7.40
N ASN A 99 35.84 -13.35 6.26
CA ASN A 99 35.71 -11.92 6.02
C ASN A 99 34.41 -11.37 6.66
N LEU A 100 34.51 -10.23 7.33
CA LEU A 100 33.44 -9.41 7.84
C LEU A 100 33.43 -8.07 7.09
N THR A 101 32.28 -7.67 6.57
CA THR A 101 32.11 -6.33 5.96
C THR A 101 31.57 -5.37 7.01
N ILE A 102 32.30 -4.28 7.25
CA ILE A 102 31.80 -3.12 8.00
C ILE A 102 31.32 -2.08 7.01
N ALA A 103 30.10 -1.58 7.21
CA ALA A 103 29.41 -0.66 6.32
C ALA A 103 28.76 0.48 7.13
N TYR A 104 28.31 1.54 6.45
CA TYR A 104 27.48 2.58 7.03
C TYR A 104 26.02 2.15 7.07
N HIS A 105 25.27 2.66 8.04
CA HIS A 105 23.81 2.56 7.99
C HIS A 105 23.28 3.48 6.91
N SER A 106 22.29 2.97 6.17
CA SER A 106 21.50 3.78 5.25
C SER A 106 20.24 4.28 5.94
N GLY A 107 19.75 5.44 5.54
CA GLY A 107 18.44 5.93 5.88
C GLY A 107 17.61 6.16 4.63
N ILE A 108 16.34 5.78 4.66
CA ILE A 108 15.41 6.01 3.55
C ILE A 108 14.13 6.65 4.07
N SER A 109 13.60 7.62 3.32
CA SER A 109 12.30 8.23 3.60
C SER A 109 11.37 8.04 2.41
N LEU A 110 10.07 8.05 2.69
CA LEU A 110 9.02 7.95 1.68
C LEU A 110 7.94 8.98 1.99
N GLN A 111 7.48 9.67 0.97
CA GLN A 111 6.32 10.54 0.98
C GLN A 111 5.46 10.26 -0.24
N VAL A 112 4.16 10.40 -0.09
CA VAL A 112 3.19 10.29 -1.17
C VAL A 112 2.40 11.59 -1.24
N ASP A 113 2.08 12.07 -2.43
CA ASP A 113 1.30 13.31 -2.64
C ASP A 113 -0.11 13.22 -2.07
N SER A 114 -0.72 12.04 -2.09
CA SER A 114 -1.98 11.73 -1.43
C SER A 114 -1.97 10.30 -0.90
N SER A 115 -2.28 10.11 0.37
CA SER A 115 -2.46 8.77 0.95
C SER A 115 -3.72 8.05 0.44
N ILE A 116 -4.63 8.78 -0.25
CA ILE A 116 -5.87 8.24 -0.80
C ILE A 116 -5.94 8.60 -2.27
N VAL A 117 -6.02 7.62 -3.15
CA VAL A 117 -6.12 7.80 -4.60
C VAL A 117 -7.27 6.96 -5.15
N THR A 118 -8.01 7.53 -6.10
CA THR A 118 -9.04 6.79 -6.82
C THR A 118 -8.40 5.89 -7.88
N ARG A 119 -8.92 4.67 -8.06
CA ARG A 119 -8.49 3.75 -9.11
C ARG A 119 -8.60 4.40 -10.50
N GLY A 120 -7.60 4.21 -11.34
CA GLY A 120 -7.40 4.96 -12.59
C GLY A 120 -6.63 6.26 -12.41
N GLY A 121 -6.34 6.69 -11.17
CA GLY A 121 -5.47 7.82 -10.86
C GLY A 121 -4.00 7.41 -10.72
N GLN A 122 -3.16 8.32 -10.23
CA GLN A 122 -1.73 8.08 -10.05
C GLN A 122 -1.31 8.37 -8.61
N TRP A 123 -0.41 7.54 -8.07
CA TRP A 123 0.40 7.85 -6.91
C TRP A 123 1.75 8.41 -7.35
N ASN A 124 2.13 9.53 -6.75
CA ASN A 124 3.45 10.11 -6.91
C ASN A 124 4.22 9.93 -5.61
N PHE A 125 5.24 9.10 -5.66
CA PHE A 125 6.11 8.82 -4.53
C PHE A 125 7.35 9.67 -4.64
N THR A 126 7.79 10.24 -3.53
CA THR A 126 9.06 10.96 -3.41
C THR A 126 9.76 10.55 -2.12
N GLY A 127 11.06 10.62 -2.10
CA GLY A 127 11.80 10.30 -0.92
C GLY A 127 13.27 10.64 -1.05
N ARG A 128 14.04 10.21 -0.06
CA ARG A 128 15.47 10.44 0.01
C ARG A 128 16.17 9.25 0.63
N LEU A 129 17.22 8.80 0.00
CA LEU A 129 18.17 7.83 0.51
C LEU A 129 19.43 8.59 0.96
N TYR A 130 19.94 8.29 2.16
CA TYR A 130 21.06 9.02 2.75
C TYR A 130 21.92 8.14 3.65
N ASP A 131 23.15 8.58 3.90
CA ASP A 131 24.05 8.01 4.90
C ASP A 131 23.56 8.44 6.28
N ALA A 132 23.20 7.47 7.12
CA ALA A 132 22.61 7.74 8.44
C ALA A 132 23.68 7.91 9.53
N ASP A 133 24.93 7.54 9.27
CA ASP A 133 26.03 7.62 10.24
C ASP A 133 26.84 8.92 10.13
N SER A 134 26.77 9.60 8.98
CA SER A 134 27.54 10.81 8.73
C SER A 134 26.82 12.09 9.16
N ASP A 135 27.55 13.04 9.69
CA ASP A 135 27.05 14.36 10.04
C ASP A 135 26.41 15.06 8.83
N GLY A 136 25.22 15.65 9.04
CA GLY A 136 24.47 16.32 7.98
C GLY A 136 23.71 15.37 7.04
N LEU A 137 23.75 14.08 7.28
CA LEU A 137 23.03 13.04 6.55
C LEU A 137 23.17 13.20 5.03
N PRO A 138 24.38 13.06 4.45
CA PRO A 138 24.59 13.27 3.01
C PRO A 138 23.75 12.30 2.20
N GLY A 139 23.18 12.77 1.08
CA GLY A 139 22.40 11.92 0.19
C GLY A 139 23.25 10.92 -0.55
N LEU A 140 22.70 9.75 -0.82
CA LEU A 140 23.34 8.70 -1.61
C LEU A 140 22.84 8.79 -3.06
N ASP A 141 23.66 9.38 -3.91
CA ASP A 141 23.33 9.62 -5.31
C ASP A 141 23.57 8.38 -6.18
N ASN A 142 22.79 8.25 -7.25
CA ASN A 142 22.93 7.19 -8.24
C ASN A 142 22.80 5.77 -7.65
N ARG A 143 21.83 5.59 -6.74
CA ARG A 143 21.49 4.32 -6.10
C ARG A 143 20.11 3.86 -6.53
N GLU A 144 19.96 2.55 -6.75
CA GLU A 144 18.66 1.97 -7.08
C GLU A 144 17.79 1.87 -5.82
N VAL A 145 16.53 2.31 -5.94
CA VAL A 145 15.45 2.14 -4.96
C VAL A 145 14.35 1.34 -5.62
N ILE A 146 13.90 0.28 -4.97
CA ILE A 146 12.84 -0.62 -5.44
C ILE A 146 11.56 -0.27 -4.70
N ILE A 147 10.45 -0.26 -5.41
CA ILE A 147 9.14 0.08 -4.87
C ILE A 147 8.21 -1.13 -5.01
N TYR A 148 7.55 -1.49 -3.91
CA TYR A 148 6.60 -2.60 -3.84
C TYR A 148 5.22 -2.08 -3.40
N LEU A 149 4.18 -2.71 -3.94
CA LEU A 149 2.79 -2.56 -3.52
C LEU A 149 2.29 -3.94 -3.08
N ASP A 150 1.86 -4.07 -1.82
CA ASP A 150 1.41 -5.34 -1.22
C ASP A 150 2.42 -6.49 -1.44
N GLY A 151 3.71 -6.19 -1.32
CA GLY A 151 4.80 -7.15 -1.52
C GLY A 151 5.12 -7.48 -2.98
N GLN A 152 4.41 -6.91 -3.95
CA GLN A 152 4.72 -7.05 -5.36
C GLN A 152 5.53 -5.84 -5.86
N GLU A 153 6.65 -6.09 -6.53
CA GLU A 153 7.44 -5.02 -7.15
C GLU A 153 6.60 -4.31 -8.24
N ILE A 154 6.44 -2.99 -8.09
CA ILE A 154 5.75 -2.13 -9.05
C ILE A 154 6.69 -1.26 -9.86
N GLY A 155 7.96 -1.18 -9.46
CA GLY A 155 9.00 -0.52 -10.23
C GLY A 155 10.25 -0.17 -9.45
N ARG A 156 11.16 0.50 -10.13
CA ARG A 156 12.48 0.93 -9.63
C ARG A 156 12.77 2.35 -10.08
N THR A 157 13.55 3.04 -9.28
CA THR A 157 14.04 4.37 -9.61
C THR A 157 15.49 4.52 -9.16
N ILE A 158 16.18 5.54 -9.66
CA ILE A 158 17.56 5.86 -9.28
C ILE A 158 17.54 7.18 -8.52
N THR A 159 18.27 7.23 -7.41
CA THR A 159 18.45 8.47 -6.65
C THR A 159 19.23 9.50 -7.47
N LEU A 160 18.81 10.73 -7.40
CA LEU A 160 19.41 11.91 -8.01
C LEU A 160 20.31 12.62 -7.00
N GLU A 161 20.72 13.84 -7.34
CA GLU A 161 21.55 14.69 -6.48
C GLU A 161 20.95 14.82 -5.06
N ASN A 162 21.83 14.71 -4.05
CA ASN A 162 21.46 14.67 -2.62
C ASN A 162 20.57 13.49 -2.22
N GLY A 163 20.58 12.39 -2.99
CA GLY A 163 19.87 11.16 -2.69
C GLY A 163 18.36 11.21 -2.88
N PHE A 164 17.82 12.28 -3.50
CA PHE A 164 16.38 12.37 -3.77
C PHE A 164 15.97 11.40 -4.88
N TYR A 165 14.78 10.79 -4.71
CA TYR A 165 14.17 9.95 -5.72
C TYR A 165 12.69 10.28 -5.89
N SER A 166 12.15 9.94 -7.05
CA SER A 166 10.72 10.01 -7.35
C SER A 166 10.29 8.83 -8.21
N PHE A 167 9.06 8.43 -8.06
CA PHE A 167 8.44 7.36 -8.82
C PHE A 167 6.94 7.62 -8.96
N ASN A 168 6.38 7.38 -10.15
CA ASN A 168 4.96 7.52 -10.42
C ASN A 168 4.38 6.15 -10.75
N HIS A 169 3.24 5.81 -10.16
CA HIS A 169 2.54 4.58 -10.41
C HIS A 169 1.07 4.84 -10.73
N GLU A 170 0.60 4.34 -11.87
CA GLU A 170 -0.80 4.37 -12.23
C GLU A 170 -1.54 3.27 -11.47
N LEU A 171 -2.55 3.68 -10.71
CA LEU A 171 -3.38 2.77 -9.93
C LEU A 171 -4.40 2.10 -10.83
N GLY A 172 -4.09 0.90 -11.29
CA GLY A 172 -4.97 0.12 -12.16
C GLY A 172 -6.30 -0.27 -11.48
N TYR A 173 -7.29 -0.62 -12.30
CA TYR A 173 -8.59 -1.08 -11.80
C TYR A 173 -8.57 -2.51 -11.24
N SER A 174 -7.49 -3.26 -11.42
CA SER A 174 -7.32 -4.61 -10.88
C SER A 174 -6.97 -4.62 -9.39
N ILE A 175 -6.55 -3.49 -8.83
CA ILE A 175 -6.31 -3.36 -7.39
C ILE A 175 -7.64 -3.30 -6.64
N ASP A 176 -7.71 -3.93 -5.49
CA ASP A 176 -8.90 -3.86 -4.64
C ASP A 176 -9.06 -2.46 -4.02
N ARG A 177 -10.27 -2.17 -3.55
CA ARG A 177 -10.51 -0.98 -2.72
C ARG A 177 -10.03 -1.25 -1.31
N GLY A 178 -9.50 -0.25 -0.66
CA GLY A 178 -9.12 -0.36 0.74
C GLY A 178 -7.68 0.04 1.01
N GLU A 179 -7.17 -0.50 2.10
CA GLU A 179 -5.81 -0.27 2.56
C GLU A 179 -4.82 -1.15 1.81
N HIS A 180 -3.70 -0.56 1.42
CA HIS A 180 -2.57 -1.19 0.76
C HIS A 180 -1.27 -0.75 1.43
N GLU A 181 -0.24 -1.59 1.35
CA GLU A 181 1.09 -1.26 1.83
C GLU A 181 2.01 -0.89 0.67
N ILE A 182 2.65 0.28 0.77
CA ILE A 182 3.80 0.63 -0.07
C ILE A 182 5.06 0.41 0.75
N LEU A 183 6.00 -0.33 0.16
CA LEU A 183 7.34 -0.51 0.70
C LEU A 183 8.36 0.01 -0.31
N VAL A 184 9.34 0.75 0.18
CA VAL A 184 10.53 1.14 -0.57
C VAL A 184 11.75 0.50 0.03
N GLU A 185 12.61 -0.05 -0.83
CA GLU A 185 13.79 -0.82 -0.42
C GLU A 185 15.04 -0.31 -1.14
N PHE A 186 16.11 -0.17 -0.38
CA PHE A 186 17.47 -0.11 -0.87
C PHE A 186 18.17 -1.40 -0.44
N ILE A 187 18.60 -2.23 -1.37
CA ILE A 187 19.18 -3.56 -1.10
C ILE A 187 20.58 -3.52 -0.49
N GLY A 188 21.14 -2.31 -0.32
CA GLY A 188 22.50 -2.13 0.15
C GLY A 188 23.53 -2.25 -0.95
N GLU A 189 24.73 -1.81 -0.64
CA GLU A 189 25.94 -1.91 -1.47
C GLU A 189 27.16 -2.22 -0.58
N THR A 190 28.36 -2.29 -1.17
CA THR A 190 29.59 -2.67 -0.46
C THR A 190 29.82 -1.91 0.85
N TYR A 191 29.44 -0.63 0.92
CA TYR A 191 29.72 0.22 2.07
C TYR A 191 28.45 0.79 2.74
N TYR A 192 27.24 0.35 2.31
CA TYR A 192 25.97 0.78 2.86
C TYR A 192 25.06 -0.40 3.11
N LEU A 193 24.55 -0.52 4.33
CA LEU A 193 23.61 -1.58 4.70
C LEU A 193 22.26 -1.40 3.99
N PRO A 194 21.55 -2.51 3.72
CA PRO A 194 20.20 -2.44 3.20
C PRO A 194 19.26 -1.74 4.19
N ILE A 195 18.25 -1.07 3.64
CA ILE A 195 17.19 -0.41 4.42
C ILE A 195 15.86 -0.49 3.67
N GLU A 196 14.79 -0.62 4.42
CA GLU A 196 13.42 -0.57 3.92
C GLU A 196 12.57 0.40 4.75
N TYR A 197 11.54 0.94 4.14
CA TYR A 197 10.54 1.75 4.79
C TYR A 197 9.17 1.48 4.16
N ASN A 198 8.13 1.33 4.98
CA ASN A 198 6.77 1.10 4.53
C ASN A 198 5.80 2.15 5.06
N MET A 199 4.68 2.29 4.36
CA MET A 199 3.54 3.10 4.78
C MET A 199 2.24 2.58 4.18
N SER A 200 1.13 2.86 4.86
CA SER A 200 -0.22 2.57 4.34
C SER A 200 -0.70 3.66 3.40
N VAL A 201 -1.33 3.23 2.31
CA VAL A 201 -2.07 4.05 1.35
C VAL A 201 -3.44 3.44 1.09
N TYR A 202 -4.36 4.21 0.50
CA TYR A 202 -5.74 3.76 0.34
C TYR A 202 -6.23 3.95 -1.10
N ALA A 203 -6.76 2.88 -1.69
CA ALA A 203 -7.41 2.90 -2.99
C ALA A 203 -8.92 3.09 -2.84
N ARG A 204 -9.49 4.07 -3.58
CA ARG A 204 -10.94 4.29 -3.69
C ARG A 204 -11.43 3.98 -5.08
N SER A 205 -12.74 3.79 -5.21
CA SER A 205 -13.42 3.72 -6.51
C SER A 205 -14.43 4.83 -6.66
N ASP A 206 -14.53 5.34 -7.86
CA ASP A 206 -15.65 6.14 -8.30
C ASP A 206 -16.83 5.26 -8.65
N ILE A 207 -18.01 5.85 -8.66
CA ILE A 207 -19.26 5.23 -9.05
C ILE A 207 -19.80 5.88 -10.32
N ASN A 208 -20.60 5.12 -11.06
CA ASN A 208 -21.42 5.60 -12.17
C ASN A 208 -22.88 5.32 -11.89
N ILE A 209 -23.73 6.33 -12.04
CA ILE A 209 -25.19 6.20 -11.96
C ILE A 209 -25.68 5.98 -13.38
N GLU A 210 -26.10 4.77 -13.70
CA GLU A 210 -26.62 4.43 -15.02
C GLU A 210 -28.15 4.51 -15.00
N ILE A 211 -28.70 5.43 -15.79
CA ILE A 211 -30.15 5.57 -15.96
C ILE A 211 -30.60 4.61 -17.08
N LEU A 212 -31.41 3.63 -16.71
CA LEU A 212 -31.94 2.63 -17.64
C LEU A 212 -33.24 3.11 -18.30
N TRP A 213 -34.03 3.85 -17.59
CA TRP A 213 -35.31 4.38 -18.07
C TRP A 213 -35.76 5.61 -17.28
N ILE A 214 -36.40 6.58 -17.97
CA ILE A 214 -37.00 7.77 -17.41
C ILE A 214 -38.30 8.08 -18.14
N SER A 215 -39.31 8.56 -17.42
CA SER A 215 -40.57 9.05 -18.04
C SER A 215 -40.26 10.27 -18.91
N GLU A 216 -40.51 10.18 -20.20
CA GLU A 216 -40.27 11.29 -21.14
C GLU A 216 -41.27 12.43 -20.95
N THR A 217 -42.54 12.11 -20.64
CA THR A 217 -43.62 13.08 -20.49
C THR A 217 -44.49 12.74 -19.29
N ILE A 218 -44.77 13.73 -18.48
CA ILE A 218 -45.54 13.60 -17.25
C ILE A 218 -46.73 14.54 -17.31
N ILE A 219 -47.94 14.03 -17.02
CA ILE A 219 -49.13 14.84 -16.94
C ILE A 219 -49.35 15.30 -15.48
N ARG A 220 -49.31 16.61 -15.25
CA ARG A 220 -49.52 17.21 -13.93
C ARG A 220 -50.89 16.81 -13.35
N SER A 221 -50.89 16.45 -12.07
CA SER A 221 -52.05 15.99 -11.32
C SER A 221 -52.65 14.66 -11.78
N ASP A 222 -51.95 13.91 -12.60
CA ASP A 222 -52.36 12.57 -13.01
C ASP A 222 -51.63 11.54 -12.16
N VAL A 223 -52.36 10.90 -11.26
CA VAL A 223 -51.84 9.87 -10.35
C VAL A 223 -51.47 8.59 -11.10
N GLU A 224 -52.07 8.39 -12.29
CA GLU A 224 -51.78 7.21 -13.13
C GLU A 224 -50.49 7.32 -13.94
N HIS A 225 -49.94 8.53 -14.03
CA HIS A 225 -48.70 8.80 -14.79
C HIS A 225 -47.62 9.44 -13.90
N PRO A 226 -47.11 8.74 -12.88
CA PRO A 226 -46.06 9.27 -12.02
C PRO A 226 -44.75 9.44 -12.81
N ILE A 227 -43.91 10.36 -12.32
CA ILE A 227 -42.49 10.40 -12.71
C ILE A 227 -41.86 9.08 -12.28
N LYS A 228 -41.29 8.35 -13.22
CA LYS A 228 -40.60 7.11 -12.94
C LYS A 228 -39.20 7.22 -13.51
N ILE A 229 -38.21 6.84 -12.68
CA ILE A 229 -36.81 6.77 -13.05
C ILE A 229 -36.30 5.41 -12.56
N GLU A 230 -35.74 4.66 -13.44
CA GLU A 230 -35.11 3.37 -13.14
C GLU A 230 -33.63 3.41 -13.54
N GLY A 231 -32.79 2.87 -12.67
CA GLY A 231 -31.36 2.83 -12.93
C GLY A 231 -30.63 1.86 -12.01
N ARG A 232 -29.32 1.92 -12.09
CA ARG A 232 -28.42 1.15 -11.23
C ARG A 232 -27.16 1.94 -10.94
N ILE A 233 -26.50 1.60 -9.84
CA ILE A 233 -25.23 2.19 -9.44
C ILE A 233 -24.14 1.17 -9.72
N LEU A 234 -23.15 1.56 -10.51
CA LEU A 234 -22.03 0.72 -10.92
C LEU A 234 -20.73 1.23 -10.33
N GLU A 235 -19.84 0.32 -9.97
CA GLU A 235 -18.46 0.65 -9.62
C GLU A 235 -17.65 0.86 -10.90
N ILE A 236 -16.96 2.00 -11.03
CA ILE A 236 -16.08 2.26 -12.18
C ILE A 236 -14.85 1.36 -12.06
N GLY A 237 -14.58 0.61 -13.13
CA GLY A 237 -13.48 -0.36 -13.18
C GLY A 237 -13.75 -1.66 -12.43
N GLY A 238 -14.90 -1.82 -11.78
CA GLY A 238 -15.30 -3.05 -11.10
C GLY A 238 -15.90 -4.13 -12.00
N GLY A 239 -15.64 -4.09 -13.32
CA GLY A 239 -16.18 -5.08 -14.26
C GLY A 239 -17.71 -5.01 -14.45
N GLY A 240 -18.31 -3.85 -14.15
CA GLY A 240 -19.76 -3.65 -14.16
C GLY A 240 -20.47 -4.14 -12.90
N SER A 241 -19.70 -4.31 -11.80
CA SER A 241 -20.27 -4.67 -10.50
C SER A 241 -21.29 -3.66 -10.05
N VAL A 242 -22.49 -4.13 -9.73
CA VAL A 242 -23.56 -3.31 -9.18
C VAL A 242 -23.33 -3.13 -7.69
N LEU A 243 -23.38 -1.89 -7.22
CA LEU A 243 -23.23 -1.54 -5.81
C LEU A 243 -24.60 -1.55 -5.14
N GLN A 244 -24.69 -2.26 -4.03
CA GLN A 244 -25.88 -2.38 -3.18
C GLN A 244 -25.73 -1.47 -1.95
N ASP A 245 -26.83 -1.24 -1.23
CA ASP A 245 -26.85 -0.52 0.06
C ASP A 245 -26.22 0.89 0.03
N MET A 246 -26.24 1.56 -1.13
CA MET A 246 -25.81 2.95 -1.23
C MET A 246 -26.92 3.90 -0.80
N VAL A 247 -26.55 5.02 -0.20
CA VAL A 247 -27.50 6.08 0.14
C VAL A 247 -27.77 6.93 -1.10
N LEU A 248 -28.98 6.77 -1.64
CA LEU A 248 -29.45 7.47 -2.83
C LEU A 248 -30.44 8.55 -2.45
N THR A 249 -30.26 9.76 -2.98
CA THR A 249 -31.16 10.89 -2.77
C THR A 249 -31.55 11.53 -4.10
N LEU A 250 -32.78 12.05 -4.15
CA LEU A 250 -33.31 12.80 -5.29
C LEU A 250 -33.48 14.27 -4.92
N HIS A 251 -32.81 15.14 -5.65
CA HIS A 251 -32.93 16.58 -5.49
C HIS A 251 -33.54 17.22 -6.71
N TRP A 252 -34.70 17.91 -6.50
CA TRP A 252 -35.30 18.72 -7.53
C TRP A 252 -34.58 20.07 -7.59
N LEU A 253 -34.02 20.41 -8.73
CA LEU A 253 -33.31 21.68 -8.96
C LEU A 253 -34.30 22.85 -9.19
N SER A 254 -35.55 22.54 -9.44
CA SER A 254 -36.67 23.48 -9.54
C SER A 254 -37.94 22.86 -8.95
N ASN A 255 -38.96 23.63 -8.62
CA ASN A 255 -40.24 23.30 -7.98
C ASN A 255 -40.80 21.86 -8.20
N GLY A 256 -40.01 20.85 -7.84
CA GLY A 256 -40.35 19.43 -7.96
C GLY A 256 -41.27 18.95 -6.83
N PRO A 257 -41.78 17.70 -6.92
CA PRO A 257 -42.63 17.11 -5.89
C PRO A 257 -41.81 16.84 -4.62
N GLU A 258 -42.40 17.21 -3.46
CA GLU A 258 -41.73 17.06 -2.15
C GLU A 258 -41.55 15.60 -1.70
N ASN A 259 -42.28 14.64 -2.29
CA ASN A 259 -42.29 13.24 -1.88
C ASN A 259 -41.97 12.34 -3.08
N ALA A 260 -40.77 11.88 -3.15
CA ALA A 260 -40.35 10.79 -4.04
C ALA A 260 -40.30 9.47 -3.27
N ASN A 261 -40.87 8.41 -3.82
CA ASN A 261 -40.75 7.07 -3.28
C ASN A 261 -39.56 6.39 -3.95
N LEU A 262 -38.50 6.18 -3.19
CA LEU A 262 -37.33 5.45 -3.63
C LEU A 262 -37.50 3.97 -3.27
N GLN A 263 -37.44 3.10 -4.25
CA GLN A 263 -37.38 1.66 -4.09
C GLN A 263 -35.98 1.21 -4.51
N TRP A 264 -35.33 0.48 -3.63
CA TRP A 264 -34.02 -0.09 -3.86
C TRP A 264 -34.14 -1.63 -3.83
N ASP A 265 -33.70 -2.30 -4.86
CA ASP A 265 -33.61 -3.76 -4.92
C ASP A 265 -32.19 -4.20 -4.56
N GLU A 266 -31.99 -4.60 -3.32
CA GLU A 266 -30.69 -5.06 -2.80
C GLU A 266 -30.14 -6.27 -3.57
N ALA A 267 -31.03 -7.11 -4.10
CA ALA A 267 -30.58 -8.33 -4.80
C ALA A 267 -30.01 -8.04 -6.19
N THR A 268 -30.54 -7.01 -6.87
CA THR A 268 -30.14 -6.66 -8.24
C THR A 268 -29.34 -5.36 -8.31
N GLY A 269 -29.29 -4.57 -7.22
CA GLY A 269 -28.66 -3.25 -7.17
C GLY A 269 -29.34 -2.22 -8.07
N HIS A 270 -30.60 -2.46 -8.44
CA HIS A 270 -31.39 -1.51 -9.20
C HIS A 270 -32.16 -0.59 -8.26
N PHE A 271 -32.31 0.64 -8.68
CA PHE A 271 -33.20 1.59 -8.01
C PHE A 271 -34.36 1.98 -8.92
N ARG A 272 -35.48 2.31 -8.26
CA ARG A 272 -36.64 2.90 -8.90
C ARG A 272 -37.14 4.05 -8.07
N ILE A 273 -37.26 5.20 -8.70
CA ILE A 273 -37.82 6.40 -8.10
C ILE A 273 -39.19 6.64 -8.73
N GLU A 274 -40.23 6.77 -7.89
CA GLU A 274 -41.57 7.16 -8.30
C GLU A 274 -42.01 8.41 -7.55
N SER A 275 -42.50 9.39 -8.28
CA SER A 275 -43.05 10.61 -7.71
C SER A 275 -44.18 11.12 -8.58
N ASN A 276 -45.19 11.75 -7.98
CA ASN A 276 -46.30 12.32 -8.71
C ASN A 276 -46.11 13.81 -8.97
N ALA A 277 -46.24 14.21 -10.22
CA ALA A 277 -46.35 15.62 -10.53
C ALA A 277 -47.65 16.19 -9.93
N HIS A 278 -47.55 17.27 -9.15
CA HIS A 278 -48.71 17.87 -8.49
C HIS A 278 -48.80 19.38 -8.77
N TYR A 279 -49.97 19.93 -8.53
CA TYR A 279 -50.17 21.38 -8.58
C TYR A 279 -49.46 22.02 -7.34
N PRO A 280 -48.65 23.10 -7.43
CA PRO A 280 -48.55 24.03 -8.54
C PRO A 280 -47.33 23.87 -9.47
N MET A 281 -46.83 22.67 -9.73
CA MET A 281 -45.68 22.48 -10.65
C MET A 281 -45.94 23.18 -11.99
N PRO A 282 -45.04 24.02 -12.50
CA PRO A 282 -45.21 24.66 -13.78
C PRO A 282 -45.10 23.64 -14.92
N PRO A 283 -45.75 23.92 -16.08
CA PRO A 283 -45.53 23.13 -17.28
C PRO A 283 -44.12 23.44 -17.84
N GLY A 284 -43.51 22.45 -18.48
CA GLY A 284 -42.21 22.59 -19.12
C GLY A 284 -41.18 21.62 -18.56
N PRO A 285 -39.89 21.77 -18.93
CA PRO A 285 -38.82 20.95 -18.41
C PRO A 285 -38.58 21.26 -16.92
N ILE A 286 -38.32 20.22 -16.15
CA ILE A 286 -37.88 20.28 -14.75
C ILE A 286 -36.62 19.48 -14.64
N ASP A 287 -35.58 20.11 -14.12
CA ASP A 287 -34.32 19.48 -13.88
C ASP A 287 -34.28 18.89 -12.48
N LEU A 288 -33.64 17.70 -12.37
CA LEU A 288 -33.46 16.96 -11.14
C LEU A 288 -32.10 16.34 -11.11
N GLU A 289 -31.57 16.18 -9.92
CA GLU A 289 -30.29 15.52 -9.67
C GLU A 289 -30.54 14.27 -8.85
N ILE A 290 -30.01 13.13 -9.30
CA ILE A 290 -29.86 11.92 -8.49
C ILE A 290 -28.47 11.97 -7.89
N ARG A 291 -28.38 11.89 -6.57
CA ARG A 291 -27.11 11.91 -5.83
C ARG A 291 -26.95 10.63 -5.03
N VAL A 292 -25.76 10.09 -5.11
CA VAL A 292 -25.30 8.96 -4.29
C VAL A 292 -24.25 9.49 -3.33
N GLU A 293 -24.42 9.23 -2.04
CA GLU A 293 -23.47 9.63 -1.02
C GLU A 293 -22.21 8.76 -1.07
N SER A 294 -21.06 9.34 -0.69
CA SER A 294 -19.81 8.59 -0.52
C SER A 294 -19.92 7.63 0.66
N ASP A 295 -19.33 6.46 0.52
CA ASP A 295 -19.21 5.48 1.61
C ASP A 295 -17.71 5.29 1.95
N SER A 296 -17.27 5.98 2.99
CA SER A 296 -15.89 5.91 3.46
C SER A 296 -15.51 4.54 4.01
N SER A 297 -16.47 3.80 4.59
CA SER A 297 -16.22 2.47 5.15
C SER A 297 -15.94 1.42 4.06
N ARG A 298 -16.42 1.69 2.85
CA ARG A 298 -16.28 0.83 1.67
C ARG A 298 -15.29 1.40 0.65
N TYR A 299 -14.65 2.52 0.96
CA TYR A 299 -13.74 3.23 0.04
C TYR A 299 -14.40 3.58 -1.31
N LEU A 300 -15.65 4.03 -1.25
CA LEU A 300 -16.42 4.46 -2.42
C LEU A 300 -16.59 5.98 -2.40
N ASN A 301 -16.34 6.62 -3.53
CA ASN A 301 -16.69 8.03 -3.74
C ASN A 301 -18.18 8.12 -4.05
N GLY A 302 -18.78 9.26 -3.70
CA GLY A 302 -20.15 9.60 -4.14
C GLY A 302 -20.15 10.05 -5.60
N GLY A 303 -21.37 10.25 -6.12
CA GLY A 303 -21.55 10.76 -7.48
C GLY A 303 -22.94 11.38 -7.65
N SER A 304 -23.13 12.09 -8.76
CA SER A 304 -24.44 12.61 -9.12
C SER A 304 -24.69 12.51 -10.63
N GLU A 305 -25.97 12.44 -11.00
CA GLU A 305 -26.44 12.44 -12.38
C GLU A 305 -27.59 13.45 -12.51
N ASP A 306 -27.47 14.36 -13.47
CA ASP A 306 -28.45 15.39 -13.76
C ASP A 306 -29.43 14.91 -14.86
N LEU A 307 -30.71 15.03 -14.60
CA LEU A 307 -31.78 14.59 -15.49
C LEU A 307 -32.78 15.71 -15.72
N SER A 308 -33.51 15.64 -16.86
CA SER A 308 -34.59 16.55 -17.16
C SER A 308 -35.85 15.77 -17.55
N VAL A 309 -37.00 16.15 -17.00
CA VAL A 309 -38.30 15.60 -17.36
C VAL A 309 -39.23 16.71 -17.78
N SER A 310 -40.13 16.43 -18.74
CA SER A 310 -41.09 17.42 -19.23
C SER A 310 -42.47 17.27 -18.57
N ILE A 311 -42.96 18.34 -17.98
CA ILE A 311 -44.31 18.40 -17.37
C ILE A 311 -45.26 18.97 -18.37
N MET A 312 -46.35 18.24 -18.68
CA MET A 312 -47.46 18.67 -19.50
C MET A 312 -48.69 18.98 -18.65
N VAL A 313 -49.50 19.92 -19.12
CA VAL A 313 -50.81 20.26 -18.52
C VAL A 313 -51.89 19.92 -19.51
N PRO A 314 -52.88 19.11 -19.13
CA PRO A 314 -54.01 18.80 -19.99
C PRO A 314 -54.80 20.08 -20.25
N VAL A 315 -55.06 20.37 -21.52
CA VAL A 315 -55.89 21.50 -21.94
C VAL A 315 -57.28 20.97 -22.30
N ASN A 316 -58.28 21.31 -21.51
CA ASN A 316 -59.65 20.99 -21.81
C ASN A 316 -60.29 22.13 -22.59
N PHE A 317 -60.58 21.92 -23.86
CA PHE A 317 -61.35 22.84 -24.65
C PHE A 317 -62.84 22.58 -24.42
N LYS A 318 -63.55 23.56 -23.84
CA LYS A 318 -64.97 23.52 -23.72
C LYS A 318 -65.58 24.38 -24.84
N PHE A 319 -66.02 23.74 -25.91
CA PHE A 319 -66.78 24.43 -26.92
C PHE A 319 -68.17 24.74 -26.37
N THR A 320 -68.49 26.02 -26.16
CA THR A 320 -69.86 26.49 -25.97
C THR A 320 -70.37 26.91 -27.36
N PRO A 321 -71.22 26.17 -28.01
CA PRO A 321 -71.73 26.60 -29.29
C PRO A 321 -72.57 27.92 -29.07
N ASP A 322 -71.99 29.00 -29.65
CA ASP A 322 -72.80 30.19 -29.76
C ASP A 322 -74.06 29.87 -30.62
N LYS A 323 -75.21 30.41 -30.17
CA LYS A 323 -76.43 30.19 -30.87
C LYS A 323 -76.26 30.57 -32.35
N ILE A 324 -76.34 29.56 -33.19
CA ILE A 324 -76.52 29.80 -34.64
C ILE A 324 -77.84 30.48 -34.84
N LYS A 325 -77.92 31.77 -35.12
CA LYS A 325 -79.07 32.40 -35.64
C LYS A 325 -79.23 31.94 -37.08
N LEU A 326 -80.18 30.97 -37.27
CA LEU A 326 -80.67 30.70 -38.60
C LEU A 326 -81.55 31.89 -39.01
N GLY A 327 -81.00 32.71 -39.97
CA GLY A 327 -81.87 33.70 -40.65
C GLY A 327 -82.91 32.95 -41.41
N LYS A 328 -84.16 33.31 -41.13
CA LYS A 328 -85.31 32.95 -41.99
C LYS A 328 -85.29 33.98 -43.10
N ASP A 329 -85.12 33.52 -44.33
CA ASP A 329 -85.62 34.21 -45.50
C ASP A 329 -87.14 34.09 -45.60
#